data_c08dad9a8aab5ffc1f8acdc1c36d8303
#
_entry.id   c08dad9a8aab5ffc1f8acdc1c36d8303
#
_cell.length_a   1.000
_cell.length_b   1.000
_cell.length_c   1.000
_cell.angle_alpha   90.00
_cell.angle_beta   90.00
_cell.angle_gamma   90.00
#
_symmetry.space_group_name_H-M   'P 1'
#
loop_
_entity.id
_entity.type
_entity.pdbx_description
1 polymer ?
#
loop_
_entity_poly.entity_id
_entity_poly.type
_entity_poly.pdbx_seq_one_letter_code
_entity_poly.pdbx_strand_id
1 'polypeptide(L)'
;GLDRNWWVDERQDPVKSTRAAAMHLKDLYDEFGDWYLAMAAYNTGPGNIQHAVERTGYADFWELYKRGVLPQETRNYVPIIVAVTIMAKNPVQYGLQTVVPEKPVSTDQVTINYPVDLRLVAECLDTSADTLQQLNPSLLRLTTPKDQAFTLNLPAGTKDKYEIAIALIPPDMRTFWRYHRVEYGESLSTIAHKYHTSTVVIEEANNLNGDEVTVGSKLIIPIVPGSVGDNVAYSHKATRYKVRKGDTVGSIADDFQVPVDKLRKWNHLKGNTVAAGRMLLIYKPLAGSGGPEVASAADDPPPNSRKKGKTATTSKPVMKPAGTSQSATYHKVKKGETLSGIAESYNTTVANLKKNNANLSANLRPGEVLVIHK
;
A
#
# COMPACT_ATOMS: atom_id res chain seq x y z
N GLY A 1 -16.30 -8.57 -18.09
CA GLY A 1 -15.64 -8.96 -16.87
C GLY A 1 -14.66 -7.90 -16.41
N LEU A 2 -14.17 -8.06 -15.18
CA LEU A 2 -13.14 -7.21 -14.58
C LEU A 2 -11.83 -7.98 -14.55
N ASP A 3 -10.74 -7.32 -14.94
CA ASP A 3 -9.42 -7.93 -14.91
C ASP A 3 -8.88 -8.00 -13.48
N ARG A 4 -8.33 -9.16 -13.13
CA ARG A 4 -7.62 -9.40 -11.89
C ARG A 4 -6.39 -10.21 -12.15
N ASN A 5 -5.24 -9.59 -11.96
CA ASN A 5 -3.94 -10.21 -12.13
C ASN A 5 -2.96 -9.73 -11.05
N TRP A 6 -1.67 -9.99 -11.23
CA TRP A 6 -0.62 -9.57 -10.29
C TRP A 6 -0.45 -8.04 -10.18
N TRP A 7 -0.78 -7.31 -11.25
CA TRP A 7 -0.58 -5.88 -11.36
C TRP A 7 -1.84 -5.08 -11.05
N VAL A 8 -2.99 -5.63 -11.43
CA VAL A 8 -4.25 -4.90 -11.46
C VAL A 8 -5.36 -5.73 -10.84
N ASP A 9 -6.21 -5.08 -10.05
CA ASP A 9 -7.51 -5.60 -9.62
C ASP A 9 -8.59 -4.54 -9.91
N GLU A 10 -9.27 -4.67 -11.03
CA GLU A 10 -10.25 -3.68 -11.49
C GLU A 10 -11.51 -3.62 -10.60
N ARG A 11 -11.68 -4.57 -9.68
CA ARG A 11 -12.76 -4.51 -8.68
C ARG A 11 -12.56 -3.34 -7.71
N GLN A 12 -11.33 -2.87 -7.56
CA GLN A 12 -10.99 -1.70 -6.73
C GLN A 12 -11.19 -0.37 -7.47
N ASP A 13 -11.40 -0.38 -8.79
CA ASP A 13 -11.72 0.79 -9.58
C ASP A 13 -13.23 1.08 -9.48
N PRO A 14 -13.65 2.21 -8.86
CA PRO A 14 -15.08 2.51 -8.65
C PRO A 14 -15.87 2.62 -9.95
N VAL A 15 -15.27 3.14 -11.02
CA VAL A 15 -15.94 3.32 -12.32
C VAL A 15 -16.13 1.97 -13.00
N LYS A 16 -15.07 1.18 -13.07
CA LYS A 16 -15.10 -0.14 -13.71
C LYS A 16 -15.99 -1.13 -12.95
N SER A 17 -15.85 -1.18 -11.63
CA SER A 17 -16.66 -2.07 -10.77
C SER A 17 -18.13 -1.71 -10.79
N THR A 18 -18.48 -0.41 -10.76
CA THR A 18 -19.87 0.05 -10.86
C THR A 18 -20.48 -0.31 -12.22
N ARG A 19 -19.72 -0.09 -13.29
CA ARG A 19 -20.18 -0.48 -14.64
C ARG A 19 -20.41 -1.98 -14.76
N ALA A 20 -19.49 -2.79 -14.27
CA ALA A 20 -19.62 -4.23 -14.27
C ALA A 20 -20.81 -4.71 -13.43
N ALA A 21 -21.03 -4.10 -12.25
CA ALA A 21 -22.20 -4.38 -11.41
C ALA A 21 -23.51 -4.02 -12.13
N ALA A 22 -23.57 -2.86 -12.80
CA ALA A 22 -24.75 -2.44 -13.55
C ALA A 22 -25.05 -3.39 -14.74
N MET A 23 -24.02 -3.82 -15.47
CA MET A 23 -24.18 -4.81 -16.53
C MET A 23 -24.68 -6.16 -15.99
N HIS A 24 -24.08 -6.63 -14.90
CA HIS A 24 -24.52 -7.89 -14.29
C HIS A 24 -25.96 -7.84 -13.75
N LEU A 25 -26.35 -6.71 -13.14
CA LEU A 25 -27.75 -6.49 -12.74
C LEU A 25 -28.70 -6.49 -13.95
N LYS A 26 -28.26 -5.93 -15.08
CA LYS A 26 -29.05 -5.98 -16.31
C LYS A 26 -29.18 -7.40 -16.86
N ASP A 27 -28.09 -8.19 -16.88
CA ASP A 27 -28.15 -9.60 -17.30
C ASP A 27 -29.13 -10.39 -16.42
N LEU A 28 -29.10 -10.16 -15.10
CA LEU A 28 -30.05 -10.78 -14.16
C LEU A 28 -31.50 -10.31 -14.37
N TYR A 29 -31.68 -9.04 -14.74
CA TYR A 29 -33.01 -8.56 -15.12
C TYR A 29 -33.50 -9.22 -16.42
N ASP A 30 -32.66 -9.37 -17.40
CA ASP A 30 -33.01 -10.05 -18.65
C ASP A 30 -33.35 -11.54 -18.42
N GLU A 31 -32.76 -12.18 -17.39
CA GLU A 31 -33.07 -13.55 -16.97
C GLU A 31 -34.38 -13.67 -16.20
N PHE A 32 -34.61 -12.79 -15.20
CA PHE A 32 -35.76 -12.92 -14.28
C PHE A 32 -36.96 -12.06 -14.65
N GLY A 33 -36.81 -11.03 -15.54
CA GLY A 33 -37.86 -10.12 -15.95
C GLY A 33 -38.37 -9.15 -14.84
N ASP A 34 -37.76 -9.18 -13.66
CA ASP A 34 -38.14 -8.40 -12.49
C ASP A 34 -36.91 -7.84 -11.77
N TRP A 35 -36.90 -6.52 -11.46
CA TRP A 35 -35.77 -5.87 -10.82
C TRP A 35 -35.53 -6.32 -9.36
N TYR A 36 -36.59 -6.67 -8.63
CA TYR A 36 -36.45 -7.14 -7.25
C TYR A 36 -35.84 -8.55 -7.22
N LEU A 37 -36.24 -9.42 -8.17
CA LEU A 37 -35.61 -10.73 -8.33
C LEU A 37 -34.17 -10.60 -8.83
N ALA A 38 -33.89 -9.67 -9.74
CA ALA A 38 -32.52 -9.39 -10.22
C ALA A 38 -31.61 -8.93 -9.07
N MET A 39 -32.07 -7.99 -8.24
CA MET A 39 -31.32 -7.57 -7.05
C MET A 39 -31.12 -8.68 -6.04
N ALA A 40 -32.15 -9.52 -5.83
CA ALA A 40 -32.04 -10.70 -4.97
C ALA A 40 -31.03 -11.71 -5.52
N ALA A 41 -31.06 -11.96 -6.85
CA ALA A 41 -30.12 -12.85 -7.55
C ALA A 41 -28.69 -12.33 -7.51
N TYR A 42 -28.49 -11.01 -7.61
CA TYR A 42 -27.18 -10.38 -7.44
C TYR A 42 -26.57 -10.68 -6.07
N ASN A 43 -27.38 -10.64 -5.01
CA ASN A 43 -26.93 -10.88 -3.64
C ASN A 43 -26.71 -12.35 -3.33
N THR A 44 -27.68 -13.23 -3.68
CA THR A 44 -27.64 -14.64 -3.26
C THR A 44 -27.20 -15.61 -4.35
N GLY A 45 -27.06 -15.14 -5.59
CA GLY A 45 -26.82 -15.95 -6.79
C GLY A 45 -28.11 -16.34 -7.52
N PRO A 46 -28.09 -16.35 -8.88
CA PRO A 46 -29.28 -16.64 -9.69
C PRO A 46 -29.85 -18.03 -9.42
N GLY A 47 -29.02 -19.05 -9.25
CA GLY A 47 -29.48 -20.40 -8.97
C GLY A 47 -30.34 -20.52 -7.70
N ASN A 48 -30.05 -19.74 -6.64
CA ASN A 48 -30.86 -19.75 -5.43
C ASN A 48 -32.25 -19.15 -5.66
N ILE A 49 -32.34 -18.14 -6.51
CA ILE A 49 -33.63 -17.54 -6.88
C ILE A 49 -34.42 -18.49 -7.77
N GLN A 50 -33.81 -19.12 -8.78
CA GLN A 50 -34.44 -20.12 -9.62
C GLN A 50 -35.03 -21.26 -8.78
N HIS A 51 -34.27 -21.86 -7.87
CA HIS A 51 -34.77 -22.90 -6.97
C HIS A 51 -35.90 -22.43 -6.05
N ALA A 52 -35.85 -21.18 -5.58
CA ALA A 52 -36.95 -20.63 -4.78
C ALA A 52 -38.23 -20.47 -5.61
N VAL A 53 -38.13 -20.02 -6.85
CA VAL A 53 -39.25 -19.90 -7.79
C VAL A 53 -39.83 -21.29 -8.12
N GLU A 54 -38.99 -22.24 -8.52
CA GLU A 54 -39.41 -23.62 -8.82
C GLU A 54 -40.13 -24.29 -7.66
N ARG A 55 -39.58 -24.15 -6.45
CA ARG A 55 -40.14 -24.76 -5.26
C ARG A 55 -41.50 -24.17 -4.83
N THR A 56 -41.68 -22.86 -5.08
CA THR A 56 -42.90 -22.16 -4.60
C THR A 56 -43.91 -21.89 -5.70
N GLY A 57 -43.50 -21.92 -6.99
CA GLY A 57 -44.30 -21.52 -8.15
C GLY A 57 -44.49 -20.00 -8.28
N TYR A 58 -43.79 -19.18 -7.50
CA TYR A 58 -43.93 -17.73 -7.52
C TYR A 58 -42.66 -17.05 -8.02
N ALA A 59 -42.72 -16.38 -9.16
CA ALA A 59 -41.65 -15.51 -9.69
C ALA A 59 -41.89 -14.04 -9.25
N ASP A 60 -42.04 -13.83 -7.96
CA ASP A 60 -42.22 -12.52 -7.32
C ASP A 60 -41.42 -12.45 -6.03
N PHE A 61 -40.55 -11.41 -5.92
CA PHE A 61 -39.69 -11.26 -4.73
C PHE A 61 -40.46 -11.15 -3.43
N TRP A 62 -41.56 -10.39 -3.40
CA TRP A 62 -42.33 -10.16 -2.19
C TRP A 62 -43.10 -11.38 -1.72
N GLU A 63 -43.53 -12.24 -2.65
CA GLU A 63 -44.10 -13.54 -2.31
C GLU A 63 -43.04 -14.51 -1.76
N LEU A 64 -41.85 -14.55 -2.35
CA LEU A 64 -40.72 -15.32 -1.83
C LEU A 64 -40.28 -14.81 -0.44
N TYR A 65 -40.27 -13.48 -0.25
CA TYR A 65 -39.99 -12.82 1.03
C TYR A 65 -40.97 -13.24 2.12
N LYS A 66 -42.28 -13.11 1.87
CA LYS A 66 -43.35 -13.48 2.84
C LYS A 66 -43.28 -14.95 3.26
N ARG A 67 -42.93 -15.82 2.33
CA ARG A 67 -42.79 -17.25 2.55
C ARG A 67 -41.50 -17.66 3.27
N GLY A 68 -40.59 -16.72 3.49
CA GLY A 68 -39.32 -16.94 4.18
C GLY A 68 -38.38 -17.91 3.47
N VAL A 69 -38.53 -18.09 2.15
CA VAL A 69 -37.73 -19.07 1.38
C VAL A 69 -36.37 -18.53 0.94
N LEU A 70 -36.17 -17.22 1.05
CA LEU A 70 -34.91 -16.55 0.75
C LEU A 70 -34.05 -16.42 2.01
N PRO A 71 -32.70 -16.41 1.89
CA PRO A 71 -31.80 -16.09 3.00
C PRO A 71 -32.16 -14.77 3.67
N GLN A 72 -31.94 -14.66 4.97
CA GLN A 72 -32.27 -13.43 5.72
C GLN A 72 -31.51 -12.22 5.18
N GLU A 73 -30.26 -12.40 4.77
CA GLU A 73 -29.46 -11.35 4.14
C GLU A 73 -30.14 -10.80 2.89
N THR A 74 -30.58 -11.67 1.99
CA THR A 74 -31.26 -11.30 0.74
C THR A 74 -32.61 -10.62 1.00
N ARG A 75 -33.36 -11.10 2.02
CA ARG A 75 -34.63 -10.47 2.45
C ARG A 75 -34.42 -9.04 2.98
N ASN A 76 -33.26 -8.75 3.56
CA ASN A 76 -32.91 -7.38 4.00
C ASN A 76 -32.34 -6.54 2.86
N TYR A 77 -31.54 -7.14 1.98
CA TYR A 77 -30.79 -6.46 0.93
C TYR A 77 -31.68 -5.66 -0.02
N VAL A 78 -32.70 -6.31 -0.61
CA VAL A 78 -33.59 -5.67 -1.60
C VAL A 78 -34.40 -4.53 -0.98
N PRO A 79 -35.08 -4.68 0.17
CA PRO A 79 -35.80 -3.57 0.80
C PRO A 79 -34.90 -2.38 1.16
N ILE A 80 -33.66 -2.62 1.59
CA ILE A 80 -32.71 -1.55 1.90
C ILE A 80 -32.37 -0.74 0.65
N ILE A 81 -32.09 -1.39 -0.48
CA ILE A 81 -31.81 -0.68 -1.75
C ILE A 81 -33.01 0.14 -2.18
N VAL A 82 -34.21 -0.42 -2.10
CA VAL A 82 -35.46 0.29 -2.45
C VAL A 82 -35.66 1.49 -1.55
N ALA A 83 -35.52 1.32 -0.23
CA ALA A 83 -35.64 2.40 0.74
C ALA A 83 -34.65 3.54 0.48
N VAL A 84 -33.36 3.23 0.29
CA VAL A 84 -32.32 4.23 -0.02
C VAL A 84 -32.62 4.93 -1.35
N THR A 85 -33.09 4.20 -2.36
CA THR A 85 -33.49 4.78 -3.65
C THR A 85 -34.65 5.77 -3.50
N ILE A 86 -35.69 5.42 -2.71
CA ILE A 86 -36.83 6.30 -2.42
C ILE A 86 -36.37 7.55 -1.67
N MET A 87 -35.53 7.39 -0.66
CA MET A 87 -34.98 8.50 0.13
C MET A 87 -34.14 9.44 -0.76
N ALA A 88 -33.26 8.90 -1.59
CA ALA A 88 -32.42 9.68 -2.50
C ALA A 88 -33.23 10.44 -3.55
N LYS A 89 -34.35 9.87 -4.02
CA LYS A 89 -35.25 10.54 -4.96
C LYS A 89 -36.14 11.62 -4.31
N ASN A 90 -36.31 11.55 -3.02
CA ASN A 90 -37.18 12.48 -2.26
C ASN A 90 -36.41 13.09 -1.07
N PRO A 91 -35.28 13.78 -1.29
CA PRO A 91 -34.37 14.19 -0.21
C PRO A 91 -35.03 15.13 0.81
N VAL A 92 -35.92 16.00 0.38
CA VAL A 92 -36.64 16.93 1.27
C VAL A 92 -37.52 16.17 2.26
N GLN A 93 -38.26 15.17 1.79
CA GLN A 93 -39.14 14.37 2.63
C GLN A 93 -38.41 13.61 3.75
N TYR A 94 -37.17 13.25 3.49
CA TYR A 94 -36.36 12.44 4.41
C TYR A 94 -35.25 13.22 5.13
N GLY A 95 -35.32 14.59 5.10
CA GLY A 95 -34.37 15.44 5.81
C GLY A 95 -32.95 15.44 5.20
N LEU A 96 -32.80 15.02 3.94
CA LEU A 96 -31.53 14.92 3.22
C LEU A 96 -31.24 16.16 2.32
N GLN A 97 -32.04 17.20 2.40
CA GLN A 97 -31.91 18.41 1.54
C GLN A 97 -30.58 19.17 1.74
N THR A 98 -29.91 18.95 2.88
CA THR A 98 -28.62 19.58 3.17
C THR A 98 -27.42 18.74 2.70
N VAL A 99 -27.67 17.52 2.24
CA VAL A 99 -26.64 16.64 1.72
C VAL A 99 -26.28 17.08 0.31
N VAL A 100 -25.12 17.67 0.16
CA VAL A 100 -24.56 18.06 -1.15
C VAL A 100 -23.66 16.94 -1.64
N PRO A 101 -23.96 16.31 -2.79
CA PRO A 101 -23.06 15.32 -3.37
C PRO A 101 -21.69 15.92 -3.66
N GLU A 102 -20.62 15.15 -3.39
CA GLU A 102 -19.28 15.55 -3.77
C GLU A 102 -19.17 15.64 -5.30
N LYS A 103 -18.35 16.59 -5.77
CA LYS A 103 -18.08 16.71 -7.20
C LYS A 103 -17.22 15.52 -7.65
N PRO A 104 -17.50 14.96 -8.85
CA PRO A 104 -16.63 13.95 -9.43
C PRO A 104 -15.18 14.46 -9.53
N VAL A 105 -14.23 13.62 -9.19
CA VAL A 105 -12.81 13.93 -9.35
C VAL A 105 -12.50 13.98 -10.84
N SER A 106 -12.08 15.16 -11.32
CA SER A 106 -11.62 15.30 -12.70
C SER A 106 -10.22 14.75 -12.83
N THR A 107 -9.99 13.95 -13.86
CA THR A 107 -8.68 13.34 -14.16
C THR A 107 -8.38 13.46 -15.65
N ASP A 108 -7.10 13.61 -15.96
CA ASP A 108 -6.61 13.32 -17.30
C ASP A 108 -6.32 11.83 -17.43
N GLN A 109 -6.38 11.30 -18.64
CA GLN A 109 -6.09 9.89 -18.91
C GLN A 109 -5.02 9.75 -19.99
N VAL A 110 -4.06 8.86 -19.73
CA VAL A 110 -3.02 8.49 -20.67
C VAL A 110 -2.95 6.98 -20.77
N THR A 111 -3.08 6.45 -21.98
CA THR A 111 -2.88 5.01 -22.22
C THR A 111 -1.42 4.75 -22.48
N ILE A 112 -0.79 3.93 -21.63
CA ILE A 112 0.61 3.55 -21.72
C ILE A 112 0.74 2.04 -21.93
N ASN A 113 1.79 1.63 -22.62
CA ASN A 113 2.10 0.23 -22.95
C ASN A 113 3.52 -0.16 -22.45
N TYR A 114 4.02 0.56 -21.47
CA TYR A 114 5.32 0.36 -20.84
C TYR A 114 5.19 0.45 -19.32
N PRO A 115 6.07 -0.20 -18.57
CA PRO A 115 6.09 -0.06 -17.13
C PRO A 115 6.67 1.31 -16.75
N VAL A 116 6.01 1.98 -15.78
CA VAL A 116 6.50 3.21 -15.18
C VAL A 116 6.22 3.20 -13.68
N ASP A 117 7.17 3.67 -12.88
CA ASP A 117 7.02 3.83 -11.44
C ASP A 117 6.17 5.08 -11.13
N LEU A 118 5.11 4.94 -10.32
CA LEU A 118 4.23 6.06 -9.96
C LEU A 118 4.97 7.18 -9.20
N ARG A 119 6.07 6.86 -8.52
CA ARG A 119 6.91 7.87 -7.87
C ARG A 119 7.58 8.77 -8.91
N LEU A 120 8.07 8.18 -10.00
CA LEU A 120 8.60 8.95 -11.13
C LEU A 120 7.50 9.81 -11.77
N VAL A 121 6.30 9.26 -11.98
CA VAL A 121 5.16 10.02 -12.50
C VAL A 121 4.80 11.17 -11.55
N ALA A 122 4.79 10.94 -10.25
CA ALA A 122 4.53 11.96 -9.24
C ALA A 122 5.56 13.11 -9.30
N GLU A 123 6.83 12.77 -9.43
CA GLU A 123 7.93 13.72 -9.58
C GLU A 123 7.85 14.51 -10.90
N CYS A 124 7.40 13.87 -11.99
CA CYS A 124 7.12 14.56 -13.26
C CYS A 124 6.05 15.64 -13.10
N LEU A 125 5.03 15.36 -12.29
CA LEU A 125 3.84 16.18 -12.16
C LEU A 125 3.85 17.13 -10.96
N ASP A 126 4.88 17.10 -10.12
CA ASP A 126 4.96 17.81 -8.83
C ASP A 126 3.79 17.46 -7.90
N THR A 127 3.45 16.17 -7.83
CA THR A 127 2.40 15.61 -6.95
C THR A 127 2.96 14.48 -6.07
N SER A 128 2.13 13.82 -5.28
CA SER A 128 2.55 12.68 -4.49
C SER A 128 2.22 11.34 -5.16
N ALA A 129 3.00 10.31 -4.86
CA ALA A 129 2.70 8.94 -5.28
C ALA A 129 1.37 8.45 -4.72
N ASP A 130 1.01 8.86 -3.50
CA ASP A 130 -0.27 8.53 -2.86
C ASP A 130 -1.46 9.12 -3.62
N THR A 131 -1.35 10.36 -4.11
CA THR A 131 -2.37 10.98 -4.97
C THR A 131 -2.58 10.16 -6.24
N LEU A 132 -1.48 9.75 -6.89
CA LEU A 132 -1.58 8.93 -8.10
C LEU A 132 -2.15 7.54 -7.80
N GLN A 133 -1.83 6.95 -6.67
CA GLN A 133 -2.38 5.66 -6.26
C GLN A 133 -3.89 5.76 -5.98
N GLN A 134 -4.34 6.84 -5.34
CA GLN A 134 -5.77 7.11 -5.13
C GLN A 134 -6.54 7.30 -6.45
N LEU A 135 -5.92 7.94 -7.46
CA LEU A 135 -6.51 8.08 -8.80
C LEU A 135 -6.48 6.77 -9.60
N ASN A 136 -5.66 5.79 -9.20
CA ASN A 136 -5.48 4.51 -9.87
C ASN A 136 -5.67 3.34 -8.90
N PRO A 137 -6.82 3.23 -8.22
CA PRO A 137 -7.00 2.25 -7.15
C PRO A 137 -6.96 0.79 -7.63
N SER A 138 -7.09 0.54 -8.92
CA SER A 138 -6.91 -0.79 -9.50
C SER A 138 -5.46 -1.27 -9.52
N LEU A 139 -4.47 -0.36 -9.42
CA LEU A 139 -3.06 -0.74 -9.35
C LEU A 139 -2.71 -1.31 -7.97
N LEU A 140 -2.29 -2.56 -7.95
CA LEU A 140 -1.84 -3.24 -6.73
C LEU A 140 -0.40 -2.88 -6.33
N ARG A 141 0.31 -2.11 -7.17
CA ARG A 141 1.73 -1.76 -7.04
C ARG A 141 1.97 -0.33 -7.47
N LEU A 142 3.09 0.21 -7.01
CA LEU A 142 3.58 1.52 -7.47
C LEU A 142 4.20 1.50 -8.88
N THR A 143 3.93 0.47 -9.67
CA THR A 143 4.45 0.33 -11.04
C THR A 143 3.34 -0.16 -11.94
N THR A 144 3.21 0.42 -13.12
CA THR A 144 2.23 -0.01 -14.12
C THR A 144 2.63 -1.34 -14.77
N PRO A 145 1.68 -2.10 -15.34
CA PRO A 145 1.98 -3.36 -16.01
C PRO A 145 2.96 -3.18 -17.19
N LYS A 146 3.83 -4.18 -17.39
CA LYS A 146 4.79 -4.16 -18.51
C LYS A 146 4.29 -4.83 -19.78
N ASP A 147 3.37 -5.82 -19.63
CA ASP A 147 2.97 -6.72 -20.72
C ASP A 147 1.53 -6.46 -21.21
N GLN A 148 0.90 -5.38 -20.75
CA GLN A 148 -0.44 -4.97 -21.18
C GLN A 148 -0.57 -3.45 -21.16
N ALA A 149 -1.40 -2.90 -22.05
CA ALA A 149 -1.76 -1.50 -22.02
C ALA A 149 -2.52 -1.17 -20.73
N PHE A 150 -2.21 -0.03 -20.15
CA PHE A 150 -2.85 0.48 -18.93
C PHE A 150 -3.27 1.94 -19.11
N THR A 151 -4.51 2.28 -18.76
CA THR A 151 -4.97 3.66 -18.73
C THR A 151 -4.64 4.25 -17.36
N LEU A 152 -3.63 5.11 -17.34
CA LEU A 152 -3.17 5.81 -16.14
C LEU A 152 -3.99 7.10 -15.98
N ASN A 153 -4.64 7.23 -14.84
CA ASN A 153 -5.32 8.47 -14.44
C ASN A 153 -4.31 9.41 -13.78
N LEU A 154 -4.30 10.65 -14.24
CA LEU A 154 -3.45 11.73 -13.75
C LEU A 154 -4.32 12.86 -13.17
N PRO A 155 -3.78 13.73 -12.31
CA PRO A 155 -4.48 14.95 -11.92
C PRO A 155 -4.90 15.77 -13.15
N ALA A 156 -6.08 16.39 -13.11
CA ALA A 156 -6.60 17.16 -14.24
C ALA A 156 -5.64 18.28 -14.68
N GLY A 157 -5.47 18.47 -15.98
CA GLY A 157 -4.60 19.45 -16.60
C GLY A 157 -3.11 19.11 -16.58
N THR A 158 -2.75 17.83 -16.28
CA THR A 158 -1.32 17.44 -16.18
C THR A 158 -0.84 16.50 -17.28
N LYS A 159 -1.71 16.13 -18.21
CA LYS A 159 -1.36 15.19 -19.30
C LYS A 159 -0.16 15.64 -20.11
N ASP A 160 -0.19 16.89 -20.63
CA ASP A 160 0.88 17.40 -21.49
C ASP A 160 2.21 17.47 -20.73
N LYS A 161 2.15 17.88 -19.44
CA LYS A 161 3.32 17.93 -18.58
C LYS A 161 3.93 16.52 -18.39
N TYR A 162 3.09 15.51 -18.22
CA TYR A 162 3.53 14.11 -18.12
C TYR A 162 4.21 13.67 -19.43
N GLU A 163 3.56 13.89 -20.58
CA GLU A 163 4.06 13.45 -21.88
C GLU A 163 5.44 14.07 -22.20
N ILE A 164 5.60 15.37 -21.92
CA ILE A 164 6.89 16.06 -22.09
C ILE A 164 7.96 15.48 -21.17
N ALA A 165 7.65 15.34 -19.89
CA ALA A 165 8.64 14.89 -18.90
C ALA A 165 9.06 13.44 -19.13
N ILE A 166 8.10 12.53 -19.42
CA ILE A 166 8.40 11.11 -19.58
C ILE A 166 9.14 10.83 -20.89
N ALA A 167 8.97 11.66 -21.91
CA ALA A 167 9.70 11.53 -23.18
C ALA A 167 11.22 11.70 -23.03
N LEU A 168 11.66 12.43 -22.00
CA LEU A 168 13.09 12.61 -21.69
C LEU A 168 13.73 11.37 -21.04
N ILE A 169 12.92 10.39 -20.62
CA ILE A 169 13.39 9.19 -19.92
C ILE A 169 13.24 7.97 -20.82
N PRO A 170 14.33 7.24 -21.11
CA PRO A 170 14.28 6.00 -21.87
C PRO A 170 13.27 5.00 -21.26
N PRO A 171 12.49 4.29 -22.09
CA PRO A 171 11.41 3.39 -21.61
C PRO A 171 11.86 2.33 -20.61
N ASP A 172 13.07 1.77 -20.80
CA ASP A 172 13.67 0.76 -19.94
C ASP A 172 14.16 1.32 -18.58
N MET A 173 14.27 2.65 -18.46
CA MET A 173 14.71 3.33 -17.24
C MET A 173 13.53 3.91 -16.42
N ARG A 174 12.31 3.90 -16.94
CA ARG A 174 11.14 4.52 -16.30
C ARG A 174 10.70 3.86 -14.98
N THR A 175 11.21 2.70 -14.68
CA THR A 175 11.00 2.00 -13.39
C THR A 175 12.12 2.24 -12.39
N PHE A 176 13.25 2.82 -12.83
CA PHE A 176 14.46 2.92 -12.01
C PHE A 176 14.91 4.35 -11.79
N TRP A 177 14.58 5.28 -12.70
CA TRP A 177 14.98 6.66 -12.57
C TRP A 177 13.97 7.46 -11.74
N ARG A 178 14.45 8.57 -11.19
CA ARG A 178 13.64 9.53 -10.41
C ARG A 178 13.90 10.93 -10.93
N TYR A 179 12.99 11.84 -10.66
CA TYR A 179 13.21 13.27 -10.72
C TYR A 179 13.43 13.80 -9.31
N HIS A 180 14.39 14.70 -9.17
CA HIS A 180 14.63 15.42 -7.93
C HIS A 180 14.60 16.93 -8.21
N ARG A 181 13.78 17.67 -7.46
CA ARG A 181 13.83 19.13 -7.47
C ARG A 181 14.86 19.58 -6.44
N VAL A 182 15.87 20.30 -6.89
CA VAL A 182 16.94 20.80 -6.03
C VAL A 182 16.37 21.78 -4.99
N GLU A 183 16.56 21.50 -3.72
CA GLU A 183 16.16 22.34 -2.61
C GLU A 183 17.29 23.29 -2.18
N TYR A 184 16.94 24.34 -1.44
CA TYR A 184 17.94 25.29 -0.93
C TYR A 184 18.93 24.58 0.01
N GLY A 185 20.22 24.73 -0.28
CA GLY A 185 21.30 24.10 0.50
C GLY A 185 21.67 22.68 0.07
N GLU A 186 21.00 22.10 -0.91
CA GLU A 186 21.44 20.82 -1.50
C GLU A 186 22.59 21.05 -2.51
N SER A 187 23.52 20.11 -2.50
CA SER A 187 24.59 19.98 -3.51
C SER A 187 24.40 18.68 -4.28
N LEU A 188 25.05 18.56 -5.45
CA LEU A 188 25.03 17.33 -6.22
C LEU A 188 25.50 16.11 -5.39
N SER A 189 26.48 16.31 -4.52
CA SER A 189 26.98 15.29 -3.60
C SER A 189 25.93 14.85 -2.57
N THR A 190 25.18 15.80 -1.96
CA THR A 190 24.11 15.46 -1.01
C THR A 190 22.95 14.75 -1.69
N ILE A 191 22.61 15.15 -2.92
CA ILE A 191 21.58 14.49 -3.74
C ILE A 191 22.03 13.08 -4.12
N ALA A 192 23.26 12.91 -4.60
CA ALA A 192 23.81 11.59 -4.92
C ALA A 192 23.79 10.64 -3.72
N HIS A 193 24.16 11.14 -2.53
CA HIS A 193 24.07 10.36 -1.30
C HIS A 193 22.64 9.99 -0.93
N LYS A 194 21.68 10.91 -1.04
CA LYS A 194 20.25 10.71 -0.77
C LYS A 194 19.66 9.57 -1.62
N TYR A 195 20.07 9.48 -2.88
CA TYR A 195 19.58 8.50 -3.84
C TYR A 195 20.51 7.29 -4.02
N HIS A 196 21.57 7.18 -3.22
CA HIS A 196 22.55 6.08 -3.30
C HIS A 196 23.14 5.88 -4.70
N THR A 197 23.45 6.99 -5.38
CA THR A 197 24.10 7.03 -6.68
C THR A 197 25.39 7.88 -6.61
N SER A 198 26.08 8.09 -7.72
CA SER A 198 27.25 8.95 -7.79
C SER A 198 26.96 10.29 -8.46
N THR A 199 27.73 11.32 -8.15
CA THR A 199 27.63 12.64 -8.79
C THR A 199 27.84 12.54 -10.29
N VAL A 200 28.82 11.75 -10.72
CA VAL A 200 29.13 11.52 -12.14
C VAL A 200 27.93 10.98 -12.92
N VAL A 201 27.21 10.01 -12.33
CA VAL A 201 26.01 9.42 -12.97
C VAL A 201 24.89 10.45 -13.10
N ILE A 202 24.72 11.34 -12.10
CA ILE A 202 23.73 12.42 -12.17
C ILE A 202 24.15 13.46 -13.20
N GLU A 203 25.43 13.84 -13.24
CA GLU A 203 26.00 14.79 -14.21
C GLU A 203 25.77 14.31 -15.65
N GLU A 204 26.13 13.07 -15.96
CA GLU A 204 25.93 12.46 -17.28
C GLU A 204 24.43 12.41 -17.67
N ALA A 205 23.55 12.02 -16.76
CA ALA A 205 22.12 11.93 -17.06
C ALA A 205 21.44 13.29 -17.30
N ASN A 206 22.03 14.37 -16.77
CA ASN A 206 21.48 15.73 -16.87
C ASN A 206 22.32 16.66 -17.76
N ASN A 207 23.38 16.16 -18.39
CA ASN A 207 24.34 16.95 -19.19
C ASN A 207 24.89 18.16 -18.40
N LEU A 208 25.21 17.96 -17.12
CA LEU A 208 25.77 19.01 -16.28
C LEU A 208 27.27 19.18 -16.55
N ASN A 209 27.75 20.39 -16.49
CA ASN A 209 29.17 20.72 -16.58
C ASN A 209 29.69 21.06 -15.17
N GLY A 210 29.91 20.03 -14.34
CA GLY A 210 30.41 20.19 -12.98
C GLY A 210 29.33 20.07 -11.89
N ASP A 211 29.75 20.27 -10.64
CA ASP A 211 28.94 20.00 -9.41
C ASP A 211 27.88 21.07 -9.09
N GLU A 212 27.79 22.15 -9.87
CA GLU A 212 26.86 23.24 -9.57
C GLU A 212 25.43 22.88 -10.00
N VAL A 213 24.52 22.96 -9.03
CA VAL A 213 23.09 22.75 -9.25
C VAL A 213 22.30 23.99 -8.87
N THR A 214 21.31 24.33 -9.68
CA THR A 214 20.44 25.49 -9.45
C THR A 214 19.24 25.11 -8.60
N VAL A 215 18.99 25.84 -7.51
CA VAL A 215 17.81 25.67 -6.67
C VAL A 215 16.53 25.77 -7.53
N GLY A 216 15.62 24.80 -7.35
CA GLY A 216 14.37 24.69 -8.11
C GLY A 216 14.49 23.95 -9.45
N SER A 217 15.71 23.68 -9.95
CA SER A 217 15.87 22.83 -11.13
C SER A 217 15.47 21.38 -10.84
N LYS A 218 15.02 20.67 -11.89
CA LYS A 218 14.71 19.24 -11.80
C LYS A 218 15.85 18.44 -12.40
N LEU A 219 16.40 17.53 -11.61
CA LEU A 219 17.44 16.60 -12.01
C LEU A 219 16.86 15.20 -12.22
N ILE A 220 17.28 14.55 -13.28
CA ILE A 220 17.07 13.10 -13.50
C ILE A 220 18.10 12.38 -12.64
N ILE A 221 17.62 11.52 -11.76
CA ILE A 221 18.44 10.71 -10.85
C ILE A 221 18.39 9.26 -11.29
N PRO A 222 19.40 8.74 -11.96
CA PRO A 222 19.50 7.32 -12.28
C PRO A 222 19.65 6.51 -10.99
N ILE A 223 18.67 5.70 -10.69
CA ILE A 223 18.75 4.74 -9.59
C ILE A 223 19.01 3.36 -10.19
N VAL A 224 20.13 2.78 -9.85
CA VAL A 224 20.45 1.42 -10.27
C VAL A 224 19.66 0.47 -9.34
N PRO A 225 18.86 -0.47 -9.88
CA PRO A 225 18.19 -1.46 -9.07
C PRO A 225 19.21 -2.20 -8.21
N GLY A 226 19.07 -2.09 -6.90
CA GLY A 226 19.97 -2.76 -5.96
C GLY A 226 21.11 -1.94 -5.38
N SER A 227 21.24 -0.67 -5.70
CA SER A 227 22.20 0.25 -5.05
C SER A 227 21.66 0.85 -3.73
N VAL A 228 20.91 0.08 -2.95
CA VAL A 228 20.69 0.42 -1.55
C VAL A 228 22.04 0.21 -0.85
N GLY A 229 22.60 1.28 -0.29
CA GLY A 229 23.96 1.31 0.23
C GLY A 229 24.27 0.12 1.12
N ASP A 230 25.54 -0.29 1.15
CA ASP A 230 26.07 -1.48 1.86
C ASP A 230 25.76 -1.51 3.37
N ASN A 231 25.18 -0.46 3.95
CA ASN A 231 24.88 -0.30 5.37
C ASN A 231 23.42 -0.56 5.78
N VAL A 232 22.56 -1.07 4.90
CA VAL A 232 21.20 -1.43 5.29
C VAL A 232 21.22 -2.72 6.09
N ALA A 233 20.77 -2.64 7.34
CA ALA A 233 20.54 -3.83 8.17
C ALA A 233 19.27 -4.54 7.68
N TYR A 234 19.37 -5.84 7.44
CA TYR A 234 18.25 -6.68 7.02
C TYR A 234 17.72 -7.51 8.19
N SER A 235 16.43 -7.84 8.13
CA SER A 235 15.79 -8.74 9.08
C SER A 235 16.50 -10.10 9.11
N HIS A 236 16.73 -10.64 10.31
CA HIS A 236 17.24 -12.01 10.46
C HIS A 236 16.18 -13.07 10.09
N LYS A 237 14.93 -12.70 9.95
CA LYS A 237 13.83 -13.59 9.58
C LYS A 237 13.49 -13.40 8.10
N ALA A 238 13.70 -14.46 7.30
CA ALA A 238 13.36 -14.45 5.89
C ALA A 238 11.84 -14.49 5.67
N THR A 239 11.35 -13.63 4.80
CA THR A 239 10.01 -13.74 4.20
C THR A 239 10.07 -14.74 3.05
N ARG A 240 9.21 -15.73 3.03
CA ARG A 240 9.11 -16.70 1.93
C ARG A 240 8.16 -16.16 0.87
N TYR A 241 8.66 -15.98 -0.34
CA TYR A 241 7.90 -15.50 -1.48
C TYR A 241 7.82 -16.57 -2.58
N LYS A 242 6.61 -16.91 -3.01
CA LYS A 242 6.38 -17.82 -4.14
C LYS A 242 6.33 -17.02 -5.43
N VAL A 243 7.31 -17.22 -6.29
CA VAL A 243 7.41 -16.56 -7.60
C VAL A 243 6.16 -16.83 -8.44
N ARG A 244 5.60 -15.80 -9.03
CA ARG A 244 4.41 -15.85 -9.87
C ARG A 244 4.79 -15.78 -11.36
N LYS A 245 3.86 -16.13 -12.23
CA LYS A 245 4.07 -16.04 -13.67
C LYS A 245 4.24 -14.56 -14.06
N GLY A 246 5.35 -14.21 -14.68
CA GLY A 246 5.70 -12.84 -15.06
C GLY A 246 6.64 -12.12 -14.11
N ASP A 247 6.95 -12.69 -12.92
CA ASP A 247 7.95 -12.10 -12.03
C ASP A 247 9.35 -12.21 -12.62
N THR A 248 10.13 -11.20 -12.38
CA THR A 248 11.59 -11.17 -12.60
C THR A 248 12.29 -10.96 -11.26
N VAL A 249 13.58 -11.27 -11.20
CA VAL A 249 14.37 -10.99 -9.99
C VAL A 249 14.36 -9.50 -9.65
N GLY A 250 14.34 -8.62 -10.68
CA GLY A 250 14.24 -7.18 -10.52
C GLY A 250 12.92 -6.74 -9.92
N SER A 251 11.77 -7.19 -10.47
CA SER A 251 10.46 -6.81 -9.96
C SER A 251 10.23 -7.27 -8.51
N ILE A 252 10.72 -8.48 -8.17
CA ILE A 252 10.63 -8.98 -6.79
C ILE A 252 11.54 -8.18 -5.85
N ALA A 253 12.74 -7.80 -6.30
CA ALA A 253 13.66 -6.98 -5.52
C ALA A 253 13.07 -5.61 -5.21
N ASP A 254 12.42 -4.98 -6.18
CA ASP A 254 11.72 -3.69 -6.02
C ASP A 254 10.53 -3.81 -5.05
N ASP A 255 9.71 -4.85 -5.19
CA ASP A 255 8.56 -5.08 -4.32
C ASP A 255 8.92 -5.17 -2.84
N PHE A 256 10.06 -5.75 -2.56
CA PHE A 256 10.54 -5.93 -1.20
C PHE A 256 11.59 -4.91 -0.78
N GLN A 257 11.87 -3.91 -1.64
CA GLN A 257 12.86 -2.86 -1.41
C GLN A 257 14.24 -3.44 -1.05
N VAL A 258 14.66 -4.49 -1.74
CA VAL A 258 15.93 -5.16 -1.51
C VAL A 258 16.79 -5.12 -2.78
N PRO A 259 18.13 -5.00 -2.66
CA PRO A 259 19.01 -5.06 -3.79
C PRO A 259 18.90 -6.39 -4.57
N VAL A 260 18.87 -6.28 -5.90
CA VAL A 260 18.84 -7.46 -6.80
C VAL A 260 19.98 -8.42 -6.48
N ASP A 261 21.18 -7.92 -6.21
CA ASP A 261 22.34 -8.73 -5.90
C ASP A 261 22.24 -9.45 -4.55
N LYS A 262 21.63 -8.80 -3.56
CA LYS A 262 21.32 -9.43 -2.26
C LYS A 262 20.27 -10.54 -2.46
N LEU A 263 19.17 -10.25 -3.21
CA LEU A 263 18.16 -11.25 -3.52
C LEU A 263 18.75 -12.45 -4.25
N ARG A 264 19.66 -12.21 -5.22
CA ARG A 264 20.41 -13.28 -5.91
C ARG A 264 21.28 -14.09 -4.97
N LYS A 265 22.08 -13.44 -4.13
CA LYS A 265 22.96 -14.10 -3.14
C LYS A 265 22.16 -14.98 -2.18
N TRP A 266 21.07 -14.46 -1.63
CA TRP A 266 20.22 -15.21 -0.68
C TRP A 266 19.57 -16.44 -1.29
N ASN A 267 19.33 -16.43 -2.61
CA ASN A 267 18.60 -17.49 -3.31
C ASN A 267 19.43 -18.25 -4.34
N HIS A 268 20.75 -18.02 -4.40
CA HIS A 268 21.68 -18.65 -5.34
C HIS A 268 21.22 -18.55 -6.81
N LEU A 269 20.75 -17.36 -7.23
CA LEU A 269 20.26 -17.12 -8.58
C LEU A 269 21.40 -16.68 -9.51
N LYS A 270 21.54 -17.36 -10.66
CA LYS A 270 22.62 -17.08 -11.64
C LYS A 270 22.24 -16.02 -12.68
N GLY A 271 20.96 -15.56 -12.73
CA GLY A 271 20.48 -14.63 -13.75
C GLY A 271 19.29 -13.77 -13.26
N ASN A 272 18.70 -13.01 -14.18
CA ASN A 272 17.56 -12.11 -13.91
C ASN A 272 16.20 -12.81 -14.04
N THR A 273 16.19 -14.04 -14.54
CA THR A 273 14.96 -14.81 -14.70
C THR A 273 14.80 -15.79 -13.55
N VAL A 274 13.57 -15.97 -13.12
CA VAL A 274 13.20 -16.92 -12.05
C VAL A 274 11.94 -17.67 -12.47
N ALA A 275 11.93 -18.98 -12.24
CA ALA A 275 10.82 -19.82 -12.63
C ALA A 275 9.60 -19.58 -11.73
N ALA A 276 8.40 -19.45 -12.35
CA ALA A 276 7.15 -19.37 -11.61
C ALA A 276 6.96 -20.61 -10.71
N GLY A 277 6.48 -20.40 -9.49
CA GLY A 277 6.32 -21.43 -8.47
C GLY A 277 7.53 -21.64 -7.56
N ARG A 278 8.71 -21.11 -7.90
CA ARG A 278 9.90 -21.19 -7.05
C ARG A 278 9.69 -20.37 -5.77
N MET A 279 10.15 -20.90 -4.64
CA MET A 279 10.17 -20.18 -3.36
C MET A 279 11.46 -19.39 -3.23
N LEU A 280 11.37 -18.10 -2.95
CA LEU A 280 12.51 -17.23 -2.65
C LEU A 280 12.50 -16.83 -1.19
N LEU A 281 13.69 -16.69 -0.63
CA LEU A 281 13.93 -16.14 0.70
C LEU A 281 14.30 -14.67 0.55
N ILE A 282 13.54 -13.79 1.22
CA ILE A 282 13.71 -12.34 1.14
C ILE A 282 13.86 -11.79 2.55
N TYR A 283 14.98 -11.13 2.81
CA TYR A 283 15.24 -10.46 4.08
C TYR A 283 14.91 -8.98 3.91
N LYS A 284 13.79 -8.54 4.54
CA LYS A 284 13.34 -7.15 4.45
C LYS A 284 14.32 -6.20 5.14
N PRO A 285 14.52 -4.97 4.62
CA PRO A 285 15.26 -3.94 5.33
C PRO A 285 14.61 -3.65 6.69
N LEU A 286 15.42 -3.44 7.71
CA LEU A 286 14.92 -3.01 9.03
C LEU A 286 14.59 -1.52 8.97
N ALA A 287 13.39 -1.14 9.40
CA ALA A 287 12.98 0.25 9.51
C ALA A 287 13.94 1.02 10.43
N GLY A 288 14.58 2.06 9.91
CA GLY A 288 15.54 2.89 10.64
C GLY A 288 16.86 3.14 9.92
N SER A 289 17.12 2.50 8.77
CA SER A 289 18.29 2.78 7.93
C SER A 289 17.86 3.47 6.63
N GLY A 290 17.50 4.77 6.72
CA GLY A 290 17.48 5.74 5.62
C GLY A 290 16.58 5.41 4.42
N GLY A 291 15.28 5.59 4.58
CA GLY A 291 14.31 5.69 3.51
C GLY A 291 13.00 6.29 4.05
N PRO A 292 12.23 7.05 3.27
CA PRO A 292 10.97 7.61 3.75
C PRO A 292 10.00 6.50 4.12
N GLU A 293 9.40 6.67 5.29
CA GLU A 293 8.40 5.81 5.89
C GLU A 293 7.16 5.75 4.98
N VAL A 294 6.97 4.63 4.28
CA VAL A 294 5.70 4.31 3.63
C VAL A 294 4.90 3.45 4.60
N ALA A 295 3.79 4.00 5.06
CA ALA A 295 2.84 3.32 5.92
C ALA A 295 2.40 2.00 5.27
N SER A 296 2.75 0.90 5.92
CA SER A 296 2.33 -0.45 5.56
C SER A 296 0.86 -0.61 5.91
N ALA A 297 0.01 -0.80 4.92
CA ALA A 297 -1.36 -1.25 5.13
C ALA A 297 -1.34 -2.65 5.78
N ALA A 298 -2.11 -2.77 6.85
CA ALA A 298 -2.21 -3.96 7.68
C ALA A 298 -2.65 -5.19 6.88
N ASP A 299 -1.90 -6.28 7.04
CA ASP A 299 -2.29 -7.63 6.65
C ASP A 299 -3.37 -8.14 7.62
N ASP A 300 -4.57 -8.34 7.13
CA ASP A 300 -5.58 -9.18 7.78
C ASP A 300 -5.29 -10.67 7.47
N PRO A 301 -5.21 -11.54 8.48
CA PRO A 301 -5.02 -12.96 8.26
C PRO A 301 -6.34 -13.64 7.87
N PRO A 302 -6.30 -14.71 7.05
CA PRO A 302 -7.49 -15.46 6.67
C PRO A 302 -8.03 -16.28 7.85
N PRO A 303 -9.38 -16.49 7.93
CA PRO A 303 -9.97 -17.25 9.01
C PRO A 303 -9.85 -18.76 8.75
N ASN A 304 -9.28 -19.49 9.66
CA ASN A 304 -9.75 -20.74 10.25
C ASN A 304 -8.64 -21.59 10.89
N SER A 305 -8.72 -21.81 12.17
CA SER A 305 -8.97 -23.15 12.74
C SER A 305 -9.11 -23.05 14.26
N ARG A 306 -10.21 -23.61 14.72
CA ARG A 306 -10.57 -23.82 16.12
C ARG A 306 -9.52 -24.65 16.86
N LYS A 307 -9.13 -24.21 18.07
CA LYS A 307 -8.99 -25.12 19.21
C LYS A 307 -9.27 -24.41 20.53
N LYS A 308 -10.10 -25.10 21.31
CA LYS A 308 -10.62 -24.78 22.64
C LYS A 308 -9.52 -24.70 23.72
N GLY A 309 -9.79 -23.87 24.74
CA GLY A 309 -9.45 -24.31 26.09
C GLY A 309 -8.99 -23.20 27.06
N LYS A 310 -9.94 -22.83 27.91
CA LYS A 310 -9.93 -22.51 29.36
C LYS A 310 -9.41 -21.17 29.89
N THR A 311 -10.40 -20.42 30.33
CA THR A 311 -10.63 -19.62 31.59
C THR A 311 -9.50 -19.41 32.60
N ALA A 312 -9.30 -18.15 32.99
CA ALA A 312 -9.45 -17.57 34.34
C ALA A 312 -9.01 -16.09 34.34
N THR A 313 -9.90 -15.22 34.53
CA THR A 313 -10.40 -14.40 35.66
C THR A 313 -9.41 -13.40 36.29
N THR A 314 -9.93 -12.14 36.38
CA THR A 314 -9.71 -11.03 37.33
C THR A 314 -8.40 -10.25 37.23
N SER A 315 -8.32 -8.96 37.32
CA SER A 315 -9.14 -7.83 37.81
C SER A 315 -8.43 -6.51 37.50
N LYS A 316 -9.21 -5.45 37.25
CA LYS A 316 -8.77 -4.04 37.28
C LYS A 316 -8.40 -3.62 38.72
N PRO A 317 -7.58 -2.59 38.93
CA PRO A 317 -8.18 -1.26 39.05
C PRO A 317 -7.42 -0.07 38.43
N VAL A 318 -8.19 0.95 38.19
CA VAL A 318 -8.00 2.36 37.85
C VAL A 318 -7.03 3.09 38.82
N MET A 319 -6.19 4.00 38.29
CA MET A 319 -6.08 5.40 38.73
C MET A 319 -5.08 6.22 37.88
N LYS A 320 -5.54 7.37 37.41
CA LYS A 320 -4.76 8.56 36.98
C LYS A 320 -4.31 9.35 38.23
N PRO A 321 -3.31 10.26 38.24
CA PRO A 321 -3.27 11.43 37.37
C PRO A 321 -1.89 11.96 36.94
N ALA A 322 -1.94 12.79 35.89
CA ALA A 322 -1.16 13.98 35.51
C ALA A 322 0.28 14.22 36.00
N GLY A 323 1.16 14.56 35.04
CA GLY A 323 2.40 15.31 35.25
C GLY A 323 3.36 15.21 34.06
N THR A 324 3.48 16.29 33.28
CA THR A 324 4.59 16.72 32.41
C THR A 324 5.33 15.68 31.58
N SER A 325 5.16 15.77 30.28
CA SER A 325 5.88 15.00 29.26
C SER A 325 7.37 15.36 29.20
N GLN A 326 8.22 14.58 29.87
CA GLN A 326 9.63 14.44 29.50
C GLN A 326 9.73 13.29 28.49
N SER A 327 10.32 13.54 27.34
CA SER A 327 10.53 12.53 26.29
C SER A 327 11.46 11.43 26.82
N ALA A 328 10.92 10.25 27.05
CA ALA A 328 11.70 9.09 27.46
C ALA A 328 12.38 8.47 26.22
N THR A 329 13.68 8.27 26.28
CA THR A 329 14.47 7.54 25.29
C THR A 329 14.75 6.13 25.82
N TYR A 330 14.63 5.12 24.96
CA TYR A 330 14.87 3.72 25.33
C TYR A 330 16.21 3.24 24.77
N HIS A 331 17.06 2.63 25.63
CA HIS A 331 18.32 2.03 25.21
C HIS A 331 18.32 0.53 25.47
N LYS A 332 18.63 -0.27 24.47
CA LYS A 332 18.79 -1.72 24.60
C LYS A 332 20.26 -2.06 24.83
N VAL A 333 20.55 -2.62 26.00
CA VAL A 333 21.92 -2.96 26.45
C VAL A 333 22.56 -3.95 25.47
N LYS A 334 23.75 -3.61 24.98
CA LYS A 334 24.58 -4.48 24.13
C LYS A 334 25.57 -5.29 24.97
N LYS A 335 26.11 -6.36 24.40
CA LYS A 335 27.12 -7.20 25.06
C LYS A 335 28.36 -6.36 25.37
N GLY A 336 28.73 -6.27 26.65
CA GLY A 336 29.91 -5.54 27.11
C GLY A 336 29.66 -4.08 27.52
N GLU A 337 28.45 -3.57 27.38
CA GLU A 337 28.11 -2.21 27.90
C GLU A 337 27.97 -2.21 29.42
N THR A 338 28.36 -1.08 30.02
CA THR A 338 28.22 -0.85 31.45
C THR A 338 27.27 0.31 31.71
N LEU A 339 26.65 0.35 32.88
CA LEU A 339 25.80 1.47 33.30
C LEU A 339 26.50 2.82 33.21
N SER A 340 27.81 2.85 33.50
CA SER A 340 28.62 4.08 33.42
C SER A 340 28.79 4.53 31.98
N GLY A 341 29.11 3.61 31.05
CA GLY A 341 29.25 3.95 29.64
C GLY A 341 27.93 4.38 28.99
N ILE A 342 26.79 3.74 29.38
CA ILE A 342 25.45 4.13 28.90
C ILE A 342 25.10 5.52 29.47
N ALA A 343 25.36 5.78 30.77
CA ALA A 343 25.10 7.07 31.36
C ALA A 343 25.87 8.21 30.66
N GLU A 344 27.14 7.98 30.35
CA GLU A 344 28.00 8.91 29.63
C GLU A 344 27.47 9.16 28.19
N SER A 345 27.10 8.12 27.46
CA SER A 345 26.57 8.21 26.09
C SER A 345 25.28 9.02 25.97
N TYR A 346 24.48 9.07 27.05
CA TYR A 346 23.22 9.81 27.10
C TYR A 346 23.27 11.09 27.94
N ASN A 347 24.46 11.49 28.34
CA ASN A 347 24.69 12.70 29.13
C ASN A 347 23.85 12.73 30.44
N THR A 348 23.75 11.56 31.10
CA THR A 348 23.01 11.35 32.35
C THR A 348 23.92 10.68 33.41
N THR A 349 23.41 10.44 34.60
CA THR A 349 24.14 9.78 35.66
C THR A 349 23.67 8.33 35.89
N VAL A 350 24.57 7.48 36.40
CA VAL A 350 24.21 6.10 36.78
C VAL A 350 23.11 6.11 37.86
N ALA A 351 23.06 7.11 38.71
CA ALA A 351 22.02 7.27 39.74
C ALA A 351 20.64 7.53 39.08
N ASN A 352 20.58 8.38 38.04
CA ASN A 352 19.37 8.66 37.30
C ASN A 352 18.88 7.42 36.48
N LEU A 353 19.81 6.70 35.86
CA LEU A 353 19.48 5.45 35.19
C LEU A 353 18.88 4.43 36.14
N LYS A 354 19.43 4.24 37.32
CA LYS A 354 18.89 3.35 38.36
C LYS A 354 17.54 3.81 38.88
N LYS A 355 17.35 5.11 39.07
CA LYS A 355 16.06 5.69 39.52
C LYS A 355 14.93 5.48 38.52
N ASN A 356 15.25 5.61 37.24
CA ASN A 356 14.25 5.48 36.16
C ASN A 356 13.96 4.01 35.77
N ASN A 357 14.77 3.07 36.29
CA ASN A 357 14.68 1.63 35.98
C ASN A 357 14.72 0.82 37.27
N ALA A 358 13.62 0.83 38.02
CA ALA A 358 13.53 0.25 39.37
C ALA A 358 13.84 -1.28 39.45
N ASN A 359 13.82 -1.99 38.34
CA ASN A 359 14.06 -3.44 38.25
C ASN A 359 15.42 -3.81 37.67
N LEU A 360 16.39 -2.88 37.65
CA LEU A 360 17.73 -3.16 37.18
C LEU A 360 18.41 -4.21 38.04
N SER A 361 18.81 -5.32 37.44
CA SER A 361 19.68 -6.31 38.09
C SER A 361 21.06 -5.72 38.40
N ALA A 362 21.74 -6.22 39.43
CA ALA A 362 23.07 -5.76 39.81
C ALA A 362 24.09 -5.84 38.66
N ASN A 363 23.87 -6.74 37.72
CA ASN A 363 24.64 -6.90 36.49
C ASN A 363 23.71 -6.71 35.28
N LEU A 364 24.02 -5.73 34.42
CA LEU A 364 23.32 -5.53 33.15
C LEU A 364 23.37 -6.78 32.27
N ARG A 365 22.22 -7.18 31.75
CA ARG A 365 22.15 -8.30 30.81
C ARG A 365 22.03 -7.76 29.37
N PRO A 366 22.79 -8.32 28.41
CA PRO A 366 22.61 -7.97 27.00
C PRO A 366 21.17 -8.23 26.57
N GLY A 367 20.54 -7.22 25.94
CA GLY A 367 19.13 -7.25 25.55
C GLY A 367 18.14 -6.58 26.51
N GLU A 368 18.58 -6.23 27.72
CA GLU A 368 17.80 -5.45 28.70
C GLU A 368 17.51 -4.03 28.15
N VAL A 369 16.31 -3.50 28.38
CA VAL A 369 15.91 -2.18 27.85
C VAL A 369 15.86 -1.19 29.03
N LEU A 370 16.65 -0.14 28.93
CA LEU A 370 16.71 0.96 29.91
C LEU A 370 15.88 2.16 29.43
N VAL A 371 15.13 2.74 30.36
CA VAL A 371 14.42 4.01 30.13
C VAL A 371 15.34 5.15 30.57
N ILE A 372 15.59 6.09 29.68
CA ILE A 372 16.46 7.23 29.89
C ILE A 372 15.62 8.49 29.72
N HIS A 373 15.53 9.26 30.83
CA HIS A 373 14.97 10.61 30.81
C HIS A 373 16.11 11.61 30.76
N LYS A 374 16.02 12.57 29.84
CA LYS A 374 16.92 13.73 29.76
C LYS A 374 16.48 14.81 30.73
#